data_4e7642566fd806f55e0380ee4a1e9a1a
#
_entry.id   4e7642566fd806f55e0380ee4a1e9a1a
#
_cell.length_a   1.000
_cell.length_b   1.000
_cell.length_c   1.000
_cell.angle_alpha   90.00
_cell.angle_beta   90.00
_cell.angle_gamma   90.00
#
_symmetry.space_group_name_H-M   'P 1'
#
loop_
_entity.id
_entity.type
_entity.pdbx_description
1 polymer ?
#
loop_
_entity_poly.entity_id
_entity_poly.type
_entity_poly.pdbx_seq_one_letter_code
_entity_poly.pdbx_strand_id
1 'polypeptide(L)' 'LRRGNAEALEAIAHAHAGSKVVGKMLDEIKLPKGAFITAVLSSSGALKTLHHSTIIEPDDHVIVFITDRERIADVESLF' A
#
# COMPACT_ATOMS: atom_id res chain seq x y z
N LEU A 1 9.27 16.16 21.29
CA LEU A 1 8.46 15.16 20.61
C LEU A 1 7.07 15.68 20.30
N ARG A 2 6.63 15.42 19.12
CA ARG A 2 5.27 15.71 18.70
C ARG A 2 4.52 14.43 18.42
N ARG A 3 3.26 14.36 18.81
CA ARG A 3 2.34 13.35 18.34
C ARG A 3 1.63 13.87 17.11
N GLY A 4 1.56 13.06 16.09
CA GLY A 4 0.79 13.34 14.89
C GLY A 4 -0.35 12.35 14.73
N ASN A 5 -1.07 12.49 13.63
CA ASN A 5 -2.13 11.55 13.25
C ASN A 5 -1.62 10.50 12.26
N ALA A 6 -0.30 10.30 12.23
CA ALA A 6 0.31 9.34 11.32
C ALA A 6 0.10 7.92 11.82
N GLU A 7 -0.20 7.02 10.89
CA GLU A 7 -0.31 5.60 11.16
C GLU A 7 0.35 4.81 10.06
N ALA A 8 0.86 3.64 10.40
CA ALA A 8 1.28 2.65 9.43
C ALA A 8 0.27 1.51 9.45
N LEU A 9 -0.18 1.08 8.29
CA LEU A 9 -1.05 -0.07 8.19
C LEU A 9 -0.50 -1.07 7.19
N GLU A 10 -0.83 -2.33 7.41
CA GLU A 10 -0.51 -3.39 6.49
C GLU A 10 -1.78 -3.82 5.77
N ALA A 11 -1.74 -3.83 4.46
CA ALA A 11 -2.85 -4.28 3.65
C ALA A 11 -2.38 -5.45 2.78
N ILE A 12 -3.18 -6.49 2.71
CA ILE A 12 -2.87 -7.64 1.84
C ILE A 12 -3.53 -7.41 0.50
N ALA A 13 -2.74 -7.54 -0.57
CA ALA A 13 -3.21 -7.32 -1.93
C ALA A 13 -3.88 -8.57 -2.48
N HIS A 14 -5.12 -8.83 -2.06
CA HIS A 14 -5.88 -9.98 -2.58
C HIS A 14 -6.30 -9.76 -4.02
N ALA A 15 -6.17 -10.80 -4.84
CA ALA A 15 -6.62 -10.75 -6.21
C ALA A 15 -8.14 -10.80 -6.25
N HIS A 16 -8.78 -9.72 -6.71
CA HIS A 16 -10.22 -9.66 -6.94
C HIS A 16 -10.50 -8.56 -7.96
N ALA A 17 -11.69 -8.61 -8.56
CA ALA A 17 -12.03 -7.69 -9.65
C ALA A 17 -12.04 -6.21 -9.25
N GLY A 18 -12.26 -5.92 -7.97
CA GLY A 18 -12.28 -4.54 -7.46
C GLY A 18 -10.92 -4.02 -7.04
N SER A 19 -9.86 -4.85 -7.06
CA SER A 19 -8.55 -4.39 -6.64
C SER A 19 -7.99 -3.36 -7.61
N LYS A 20 -7.47 -2.27 -7.05
CA LYS A 20 -6.81 -1.22 -7.83
C LYS A 20 -5.30 -1.23 -7.62
N VAL A 21 -4.78 -2.27 -7.00
CA VAL A 21 -3.34 -2.38 -6.70
C VAL A 21 -2.73 -3.65 -7.30
N VAL A 22 -3.44 -4.78 -7.30
CA VAL A 22 -2.90 -6.03 -7.83
C VAL A 22 -2.64 -5.92 -9.33
N GLY A 23 -1.43 -6.27 -9.75
CA GLY A 23 -1.02 -6.20 -11.14
C GLY A 23 -0.59 -4.81 -11.60
N LYS A 24 -0.57 -3.83 -10.68
CA LYS A 24 -0.17 -2.46 -11.00
C LYS A 24 1.27 -2.21 -10.58
N MET A 25 1.95 -1.37 -11.34
CA MET A 25 3.23 -0.81 -10.90
C MET A 25 2.97 0.22 -9.79
N LEU A 26 3.96 0.41 -8.91
CA LEU A 26 3.80 1.36 -7.81
C LEU A 26 3.40 2.76 -8.26
N ASP A 27 3.98 3.24 -9.36
CA ASP A 27 3.68 4.59 -9.85
C ASP A 27 2.31 4.68 -10.54
N GLU A 28 1.66 3.56 -10.82
CA GLU A 28 0.31 3.54 -11.36
C GLU A 28 -0.76 3.59 -10.27
N ILE A 29 -0.38 3.32 -9.03
CA ILE A 29 -1.33 3.27 -7.92
C ILE A 29 -1.62 4.69 -7.46
N LYS A 30 -2.89 5.08 -7.52
CA LYS A 30 -3.32 6.43 -7.16
C LYS A 30 -3.67 6.50 -5.69
N LEU A 31 -2.63 6.69 -4.86
CA LEU A 31 -2.83 6.85 -3.43
C LEU A 31 -3.40 8.24 -3.13
N PRO A 32 -4.24 8.36 -2.10
CA PRO A 32 -4.68 9.67 -1.63
C PRO A 32 -3.48 10.46 -1.10
N LYS A 33 -3.60 11.78 -1.09
CA LYS A 33 -2.58 12.66 -0.57
C LYS A 33 -2.29 12.31 0.90
N GLY A 34 -1.02 12.20 1.24
CA GLY A 34 -0.60 11.85 2.58
C GLY A 34 -0.50 10.36 2.85
N ALA A 35 -0.69 9.52 1.83
CA ALA A 35 -0.48 8.08 1.93
C ALA A 35 0.71 7.66 1.07
N PHE A 36 1.57 6.81 1.63
CA PHE A 36 2.81 6.40 0.98
C PHE A 36 3.04 4.91 1.18
N ILE A 37 3.36 4.20 0.11
CA ILE A 37 3.81 2.81 0.22
C ILE A 37 5.27 2.85 0.66
N THR A 38 5.57 2.26 1.82
CA THR A 38 6.91 2.28 2.42
C THR A 38 7.62 0.95 2.36
N ALA A 39 6.90 -0.14 2.21
CA ALA A 39 7.47 -1.47 2.06
C ALA A 39 6.46 -2.40 1.40
N VAL A 40 6.97 -3.39 0.70
CA VAL A 40 6.16 -4.49 0.16
C VAL A 40 6.89 -5.78 0.47
N LEU A 41 6.17 -6.72 1.09
CA LEU A 41 6.68 -8.06 1.32
C LEU A 41 5.88 -9.03 0.47
N SER A 42 6.58 -9.99 -0.13
CA SER A 42 5.90 -11.06 -0.87
C SER A 42 5.09 -11.94 0.08
N SER A 43 4.25 -12.81 -0.48
CA SER A 43 3.48 -13.76 0.31
C SER A 43 4.34 -14.66 1.18
N SER A 44 5.60 -14.88 0.81
CA SER A 44 6.56 -15.65 1.59
C SER A 44 7.25 -14.83 2.69
N GLY A 45 6.97 -13.54 2.78
CA GLY A 45 7.57 -12.64 3.75
C GLY A 45 8.86 -11.99 3.30
N ALA A 46 9.29 -12.20 2.05
CA ALA A 46 10.49 -11.56 1.52
C ALA A 46 10.24 -10.11 1.16
N LEU A 47 11.14 -9.23 1.58
CA LEU A 47 11.06 -7.82 1.25
C LEU A 47 11.33 -7.60 -0.23
N LYS A 48 10.47 -6.88 -0.91
CA LYS A 48 10.63 -6.52 -2.31
C LYS A 48 11.34 -5.16 -2.41
N THR A 49 12.21 -5.03 -3.41
CA THR A 49 12.83 -3.74 -3.70
C THR A 49 11.79 -2.80 -4.30
N LEU A 50 11.68 -1.59 -3.76
CA LEU A 50 10.70 -0.63 -4.24
C LEU A 50 11.29 0.25 -5.34
N HIS A 51 10.77 0.07 -6.55
CA HIS A 51 10.98 0.95 -7.69
C HIS A 51 9.63 1.43 -8.16
N HIS A 52 9.59 2.51 -8.91
CA HIS A 52 8.34 2.97 -9.50
C HIS A 52 7.68 1.91 -10.40
N SER A 53 8.49 1.02 -10.97
CA SER A 53 8.01 -0.06 -11.85
C SER A 53 7.77 -1.39 -11.14
N THR A 54 7.96 -1.44 -9.83
CA THR A 54 7.67 -2.66 -9.05
C THR A 54 6.19 -2.98 -9.12
N ILE A 55 5.85 -4.22 -9.48
CA ILE A 55 4.47 -4.65 -9.61
C ILE A 55 4.00 -5.29 -8.31
N ILE A 56 2.83 -4.90 -7.84
CA ILE A 56 2.17 -5.55 -6.72
C ILE A 56 1.57 -6.87 -7.22
N GLU A 57 1.99 -7.96 -6.60
CA GLU A 57 1.51 -9.29 -6.94
C GLU A 57 0.42 -9.74 -5.98
N PRO A 58 -0.41 -10.72 -6.37
CA PRO A 58 -1.42 -11.26 -5.46
C PRO A 58 -0.77 -11.73 -4.15
N ASP A 59 -1.45 -11.42 -3.04
CA ASP A 59 -1.05 -11.77 -1.67
C ASP A 59 0.20 -11.07 -1.16
N ASP A 60 0.68 -10.04 -1.87
CA ASP A 60 1.72 -9.17 -1.33
C ASP A 60 1.18 -8.43 -0.10
N HIS A 61 2.04 -8.25 0.89
CA HIS A 61 1.77 -7.44 2.07
C HIS A 61 2.32 -6.05 1.82
N VAL A 62 1.43 -5.07 1.75
CA VAL A 62 1.80 -3.69 1.42
C VAL A 62 1.72 -2.84 2.68
N ILE A 63 2.85 -2.25 3.06
CA ILE A 63 2.90 -1.36 4.22
C ILE A 63 2.68 0.06 3.73
N VAL A 64 1.63 0.69 4.21
CA VAL A 64 1.25 2.04 3.83
C VAL A 64 1.37 2.96 5.03
N PHE A 65 2.15 4.02 4.89
CA PHE A 65 2.24 5.06 5.90
C PHE A 65 1.24 6.15 5.55
N ILE A 66 0.41 6.52 6.51
CA ILE A 66 -0.67 7.49 6.30
C ILE A 66 -0.49 8.62 7.30
N THR A 67 -0.38 9.84 6.82
CA THR A 67 -0.18 11.02 7.66
C THR A 67 -1.49 11.60 8.19
N ASP A 68 -2.62 11.16 7.65
CA ASP A 68 -3.95 11.61 8.06
C ASP A 68 -4.87 10.41 8.16
N ARG A 69 -5.33 10.09 9.37
CA ARG A 69 -6.21 8.96 9.63
C ARG A 69 -7.48 8.97 8.79
N GLU A 70 -7.95 10.15 8.40
CA GLU A 70 -9.14 10.26 7.57
C GLU A 70 -8.96 9.64 6.18
N ARG A 71 -7.71 9.37 5.79
CA ARG A 71 -7.41 8.74 4.50
C ARG A 71 -7.39 7.21 4.56
N ILE A 72 -7.52 6.61 5.76
CA ILE A 72 -7.43 5.15 5.91
C ILE A 72 -8.48 4.44 5.05
N ALA A 73 -9.73 4.88 5.12
CA ALA A 73 -10.80 4.25 4.34
C ALA A 73 -10.54 4.38 2.83
N ASP A 74 -10.02 5.52 2.39
CA ASP A 74 -9.69 5.72 0.97
C ASP A 74 -8.58 4.78 0.52
N VAL A 75 -7.58 4.55 1.38
CA VAL A 75 -6.50 3.59 1.08
C VAL A 75 -7.04 2.17 1.04
N GLU A 76 -7.82 1.79 2.05
CA GLU A 76 -8.40 0.44 2.11
C GLU A 76 -9.25 0.13 0.90
N SER A 77 -9.96 1.12 0.37
CA SER A 77 -10.82 0.94 -0.80
C SER A 77 -10.04 0.59 -2.08
N LEU A 78 -8.74 0.82 -2.12
CA LEU A 78 -7.90 0.46 -3.26
C LEU A 78 -7.57 -1.04 -3.29
N PHE A 79 -7.56 -1.64 -2.15
CA PHE A 79 -7.22 -3.05 -2.00
C PHE A 79 -8.42 -3.95 -2.14
#